data_d61f4be7e3034c608ed2615c2063d835
#
_entry.id   d61f4be7e3034c608ed2615c2063d835
#
_cell.length_a   1.000
_cell.length_b   1.000
_cell.length_c   1.000
_cell.angle_alpha   90.00
_cell.angle_beta   90.00
_cell.angle_gamma   90.00
#
_symmetry.space_group_name_H-M   'P 1'
#
loop_
_entity.id
_entity.type
_entity.pdbx_description
1 polymer ?
#
loop_
_entity_poly.entity_id
_entity_poly.type
_entity_poly.pdbx_seq_one_letter_code
_entity_poly.pdbx_strand_id
1 'polypeptide(L)'
;MTGRALVVIDMLRDFIDEEGALFCGPASRAVLPVVMKMVREARAGGEPVLYAMDRHAPDDSEFALFPPHCVAGTTGAEVSPELAPEPGDVLIPKRRYSAFYDTDLDLRLREMGVSELVLVGVCTNICVFFTAADARMRGYAVTVPRDAVASFDTEAHRFALEQMKSVLGVRVV
;
A
#
# COMPACT_ATOMS: atom_id res chain seq x y z
N MET A 1 -11.29 -15.10 -17.21
CA MET A 1 -10.22 -14.08 -17.33
C MET A 1 -9.74 -13.80 -15.93
N THR A 2 -8.46 -13.93 -15.65
CA THR A 2 -7.88 -13.61 -14.33
C THR A 2 -7.79 -12.09 -14.22
N GLY A 3 -8.62 -11.48 -13.35
CA GLY A 3 -8.58 -10.05 -13.13
C GLY A 3 -7.32 -9.62 -12.39
N ARG A 4 -6.77 -8.45 -12.76
CA ARG A 4 -5.65 -7.78 -12.07
C ARG A 4 -6.17 -6.53 -11.37
N ALA A 5 -5.61 -6.20 -10.21
CA ALA A 5 -5.91 -4.97 -9.49
C ALA A 5 -4.63 -4.27 -9.02
N LEU A 6 -4.65 -2.95 -8.99
CA LEU A 6 -3.61 -2.12 -8.39
C LEU A 6 -4.00 -1.79 -6.95
N VAL A 7 -3.12 -2.11 -6.00
CA VAL A 7 -3.30 -1.75 -4.59
C VAL A 7 -2.26 -0.70 -4.21
N VAL A 8 -2.73 0.50 -3.94
CA VAL A 8 -1.94 1.65 -3.47
C VAL A 8 -1.91 1.62 -1.95
N ILE A 9 -0.75 1.39 -1.37
CA ILE A 9 -0.57 1.16 0.06
C ILE A 9 0.01 2.40 0.73
N ASP A 10 -0.74 2.96 1.65
CA ASP A 10 -0.33 4.01 2.59
C ASP A 10 0.35 5.25 1.95
N MET A 11 -0.07 5.63 0.75
CA MET A 11 0.34 6.88 0.13
C MET A 11 -0.42 8.06 0.77
N LEU A 12 -0.28 8.17 2.11
CA LEU A 12 -1.00 9.12 2.97
C LEU A 12 -0.12 10.32 3.33
N ARG A 13 -0.74 11.43 3.68
CA ARG A 13 -0.04 12.67 3.95
C ARG A 13 0.96 12.55 5.09
N ASP A 14 0.63 11.83 6.17
CA ASP A 14 1.56 11.61 7.28
C ASP A 14 2.84 10.83 6.89
N PHE A 15 2.78 10.02 5.81
CA PHE A 15 3.92 9.25 5.33
C PHE A 15 4.68 9.90 4.17
N ILE A 16 3.99 10.75 3.37
CA ILE A 16 4.52 11.29 2.12
C ILE A 16 4.91 12.76 2.22
N ASP A 17 4.18 13.57 2.99
CA ASP A 17 4.52 14.98 3.19
C ASP A 17 5.71 15.10 4.15
N GLU A 18 6.63 16.02 3.87
CA GLU A 18 7.85 16.22 4.70
C GLU A 18 7.53 16.62 6.14
N GLU A 19 6.40 17.28 6.35
CA GLU A 19 5.88 17.68 7.67
C GLU A 19 4.93 16.64 8.27
N GLY A 20 4.74 15.50 7.61
CA GLY A 20 3.87 14.41 8.07
C GLY A 20 4.36 13.80 9.39
N ALA A 21 3.43 13.35 10.22
CA ALA A 21 3.73 12.87 11.57
C ALA A 21 4.68 11.65 11.60
N LEU A 22 4.73 10.88 10.51
CA LEU A 22 5.64 9.74 10.34
C LEU A 22 6.20 9.71 8.91
N PHE A 23 6.79 10.82 8.49
CA PHE A 23 7.37 10.93 7.15
C PHE A 23 8.35 9.80 6.84
N CYS A 24 8.08 9.02 5.80
CA CYS A 24 8.87 7.85 5.39
C CYS A 24 10.14 8.21 4.60
N GLY A 25 10.60 9.47 4.68
CA GLY A 25 11.82 9.95 4.07
C GLY A 25 11.67 10.32 2.60
N PRO A 26 12.72 10.94 2.00
CA PRO A 26 12.67 11.42 0.61
C PRO A 26 12.35 10.34 -0.43
N ALA A 27 12.73 9.07 -0.15
CA ALA A 27 12.44 7.94 -1.02
C ALA A 27 10.93 7.70 -1.19
N SER A 28 10.12 7.91 -0.13
CA SER A 28 8.67 7.77 -0.21
C SER A 28 8.04 8.79 -1.16
N ARG A 29 8.60 9.99 -1.20
CA ARG A 29 8.15 11.03 -2.12
C ARG A 29 8.66 10.79 -3.55
N ALA A 30 9.85 10.22 -3.69
CA ALA A 30 10.44 9.93 -5.00
C ALA A 30 9.66 8.88 -5.81
N VAL A 31 8.93 7.96 -5.17
CA VAL A 31 8.08 6.97 -5.88
C VAL A 31 6.74 7.55 -6.33
N LEU A 32 6.31 8.69 -5.81
CA LEU A 32 5.00 9.28 -6.09
C LEU A 32 4.70 9.44 -7.59
N PRO A 33 5.61 9.97 -8.44
CA PRO A 33 5.35 10.10 -9.88
C PRO A 33 5.12 8.75 -10.58
N VAL A 34 5.82 7.69 -10.14
CA VAL A 34 5.66 6.34 -10.69
C VAL A 34 4.29 5.78 -10.29
N VAL A 35 3.94 5.89 -9.01
CA VAL A 35 2.62 5.44 -8.51
C VAL A 35 1.48 6.20 -9.21
N MET A 36 1.59 7.52 -9.37
CA MET A 36 0.62 8.33 -10.11
C MET A 36 0.43 7.85 -11.55
N LYS A 37 1.53 7.53 -12.23
CA LYS A 37 1.48 6.98 -13.59
C LYS A 37 0.73 5.65 -13.60
N MET A 38 1.07 4.73 -12.69
CA MET A 38 0.45 3.41 -12.60
C MET A 38 -1.05 3.50 -12.28
N VAL A 39 -1.46 4.39 -11.38
CA VAL A 39 -2.88 4.64 -11.07
C VAL A 39 -3.64 5.11 -12.33
N ARG A 40 -3.08 6.07 -13.08
CA ARG A 40 -3.71 6.52 -14.33
C ARG A 40 -3.83 5.41 -15.37
N GLU A 41 -2.78 4.60 -15.51
CA GLU A 41 -2.77 3.47 -16.45
C GLU A 41 -3.78 2.38 -16.06
N ALA A 42 -3.87 2.03 -14.77
CA ALA A 42 -4.85 1.08 -14.25
C ALA A 42 -6.29 1.56 -14.52
N ARG A 43 -6.60 2.81 -14.17
CA ARG A 43 -7.92 3.41 -14.45
C ARG A 43 -8.25 3.40 -15.94
N ALA A 44 -7.31 3.83 -16.78
CA ALA A 44 -7.50 3.85 -18.23
C ALA A 44 -7.68 2.44 -18.82
N GLY A 45 -7.06 1.43 -18.21
CA GLY A 45 -7.21 0.02 -18.57
C GLY A 45 -8.46 -0.66 -17.99
N GLY A 46 -9.24 0.04 -17.17
CA GLY A 46 -10.41 -0.52 -16.48
C GLY A 46 -10.03 -1.52 -15.37
N GLU A 47 -8.80 -1.46 -14.87
CA GLU A 47 -8.37 -2.27 -13.75
C GLU A 47 -8.82 -1.61 -12.43
N PRO A 48 -9.34 -2.39 -11.46
CA PRO A 48 -9.64 -1.87 -10.14
C PRO A 48 -8.43 -1.23 -9.47
N VAL A 49 -8.61 -0.04 -8.91
CA VAL A 49 -7.63 0.64 -8.05
C VAL A 49 -8.16 0.64 -6.63
N LEU A 50 -7.37 0.07 -5.70
CA LEU A 50 -7.73 0.00 -4.29
C LEU A 50 -6.69 0.76 -3.46
N TYR A 51 -7.15 1.58 -2.54
CA TYR A 51 -6.31 2.33 -1.61
C TYR A 51 -6.38 1.68 -0.23
N ALA A 52 -5.31 0.98 0.16
CA ALA A 52 -5.13 0.52 1.53
C ALA A 52 -4.56 1.67 2.36
N MET A 53 -5.27 2.06 3.41
CA MET A 53 -5.02 3.30 4.12
C MET A 53 -4.97 3.06 5.62
N ASP A 54 -3.87 3.38 6.27
CA ASP A 54 -3.83 3.42 7.73
C ASP A 54 -4.86 4.41 8.27
N ARG A 55 -5.62 3.96 9.27
CA ARG A 55 -6.69 4.74 9.89
C ARG A 55 -6.84 4.37 11.35
N HIS A 56 -5.91 4.88 12.16
CA HIS A 56 -5.80 4.56 13.57
C HIS A 56 -6.84 5.29 14.44
N ALA A 57 -7.24 4.64 15.53
CA ALA A 57 -7.93 5.34 16.60
C ALA A 57 -6.95 6.26 17.34
N PRO A 58 -7.40 7.34 18.02
CA PRO A 58 -6.51 8.26 18.72
C PRO A 58 -5.67 7.61 19.83
N ASP A 59 -6.13 6.47 20.35
CA ASP A 59 -5.52 5.68 21.43
C ASP A 59 -4.98 4.33 20.94
N ASP A 60 -4.63 4.23 19.65
CA ASP A 60 -4.16 2.97 19.09
C ASP A 60 -2.88 2.48 19.76
N SER A 61 -2.86 1.18 20.11
CA SER A 61 -1.72 0.54 20.78
C SER A 61 -0.43 0.56 19.94
N GLU A 62 -0.52 0.74 18.63
CA GLU A 62 0.64 0.84 17.74
C GLU A 62 1.48 2.10 18.05
N PHE A 63 0.87 3.10 18.66
CA PHE A 63 1.57 4.33 19.09
C PHE A 63 2.53 4.12 20.27
N ALA A 64 2.61 2.91 20.82
CA ALA A 64 3.70 2.52 21.70
C ALA A 64 5.03 2.29 20.94
N LEU A 65 4.99 2.03 19.63
CA LEU A 65 6.15 1.78 18.76
C LEU A 65 6.47 2.95 17.84
N PHE A 66 5.44 3.66 17.40
CA PHE A 66 5.55 4.79 16.46
C PHE A 66 4.83 6.02 17.04
N PRO A 67 5.22 7.24 16.67
CA PRO A 67 4.44 8.42 17.04
C PRO A 67 3.02 8.31 16.48
N PRO A 68 2.02 8.97 17.11
CA PRO A 68 0.68 9.04 16.56
C PRO A 68 0.69 9.54 15.12
N HIS A 69 0.13 8.75 14.22
CA HIS A 69 0.08 9.02 12.78
C HIS A 69 -1.22 8.47 12.19
N CYS A 70 -1.62 8.98 11.05
CA CYS A 70 -2.80 8.56 10.30
C CYS A 70 -4.05 8.38 11.18
N VAL A 71 -4.21 9.28 12.17
CA VAL A 71 -5.36 9.24 13.08
C VAL A 71 -6.65 9.55 12.32
N ALA A 72 -7.67 8.74 12.50
CA ALA A 72 -8.95 8.88 11.83
C ALA A 72 -9.53 10.29 11.99
N GLY A 73 -9.92 10.92 10.88
CA GLY A 73 -10.49 12.28 10.86
C GLY A 73 -9.47 13.41 10.84
N THR A 74 -8.16 13.10 10.82
CA THR A 74 -7.11 14.11 10.60
C THR A 74 -6.69 14.16 9.14
N THR A 75 -6.11 15.26 8.72
CA THR A 75 -5.54 15.43 7.37
C THR A 75 -4.38 14.47 7.10
N GLY A 76 -3.64 14.07 8.15
CA GLY A 76 -2.56 13.09 8.03
C GLY A 76 -3.00 11.72 7.53
N ALA A 77 -4.25 11.32 7.84
CA ALA A 77 -4.85 10.08 7.37
C ALA A 77 -5.48 10.16 5.95
N GLU A 78 -5.38 11.31 5.29
CA GLU A 78 -5.85 11.49 3.92
C GLU A 78 -4.82 11.00 2.91
N VAL A 79 -5.29 10.49 1.78
CA VAL A 79 -4.41 10.18 0.64
C VAL A 79 -3.73 11.46 0.15
N SER A 80 -2.46 11.36 -0.21
CA SER A 80 -1.71 12.46 -0.82
C SER A 80 -2.51 13.09 -1.96
N PRO A 81 -2.65 14.43 -2.02
CA PRO A 81 -3.51 15.11 -3.01
C PRO A 81 -3.20 14.72 -4.46
N GLU A 82 -1.94 14.41 -4.77
CA GLU A 82 -1.50 14.00 -6.09
C GLU A 82 -2.06 12.63 -6.53
N LEU A 83 -2.53 11.84 -5.55
CA LEU A 83 -3.12 10.50 -5.74
C LEU A 83 -4.59 10.43 -5.32
N ALA A 84 -5.25 11.57 -5.23
CA ALA A 84 -6.64 11.63 -4.77
C ALA A 84 -7.50 10.53 -5.41
N PRO A 85 -8.24 9.74 -4.61
CA PRO A 85 -9.15 8.73 -5.13
C PRO A 85 -10.23 9.35 -6.01
N GLU A 86 -10.60 8.63 -7.08
CA GLU A 86 -11.67 9.02 -8.01
C GLU A 86 -12.92 8.14 -7.83
N PRO A 87 -14.08 8.57 -8.33
CA PRO A 87 -15.26 7.71 -8.34
C PRO A 87 -14.97 6.37 -9.06
N GLY A 88 -15.21 5.26 -8.34
CA GLY A 88 -14.90 3.91 -8.82
C GLY A 88 -13.70 3.28 -8.14
N ASP A 89 -12.84 4.06 -7.51
CA ASP A 89 -11.76 3.52 -6.67
C ASP A 89 -12.31 2.97 -5.35
N VAL A 90 -11.63 1.98 -4.80
CA VAL A 90 -12.05 1.31 -3.57
C VAL A 90 -11.15 1.74 -2.41
N LEU A 91 -11.74 2.21 -1.33
CA LEU A 91 -11.01 2.58 -0.11
C LEU A 91 -11.07 1.43 0.89
N ILE A 92 -9.90 1.01 1.38
CA ILE A 92 -9.71 -0.06 2.37
C ILE A 92 -9.03 0.54 3.60
N PRO A 93 -9.79 1.08 4.55
CA PRO A 93 -9.20 1.52 5.82
C PRO A 93 -8.70 0.30 6.59
N LYS A 94 -7.47 0.40 7.09
CA LYS A 94 -6.82 -0.65 7.88
C LYS A 94 -6.23 -0.07 9.17
N ARG A 95 -5.99 -0.90 10.16
CA ARG A 95 -5.41 -0.50 11.44
C ARG A 95 -4.12 -1.24 11.78
N ARG A 96 -3.65 -2.09 10.86
CA ARG A 96 -2.40 -2.87 11.01
C ARG A 96 -1.70 -2.94 9.66
N TYR A 97 -0.48 -3.45 9.65
CA TYR A 97 0.40 -3.40 8.49
C TYR A 97 -0.20 -4.03 7.23
N SER A 98 -0.73 -5.25 7.35
CA SER A 98 -1.34 -5.91 6.21
C SER A 98 -2.71 -5.30 5.87
N ALA A 99 -2.91 -5.02 4.59
CA ALA A 99 -4.21 -4.60 4.07
C ALA A 99 -5.30 -5.68 4.16
N PHE A 100 -4.92 -6.93 4.43
CA PHE A 100 -5.87 -8.03 4.63
C PHE A 100 -6.30 -8.23 6.10
N TYR A 101 -5.56 -7.61 7.04
CA TYR A 101 -5.83 -7.84 8.45
C TYR A 101 -7.06 -7.06 8.91
N ASP A 102 -8.11 -7.78 9.28
CA ASP A 102 -9.38 -7.21 9.79
C ASP A 102 -10.01 -6.16 8.86
N THR A 103 -9.95 -6.44 7.54
CA THR A 103 -10.56 -5.63 6.47
C THR A 103 -11.42 -6.48 5.56
N ASP A 104 -12.19 -5.86 4.70
CA ASP A 104 -12.97 -6.53 3.67
C ASP A 104 -12.22 -6.70 2.32
N LEU A 105 -10.90 -6.44 2.29
CA LEU A 105 -10.12 -6.49 1.04
C LEU A 105 -10.25 -7.81 0.30
N ASP A 106 -10.10 -8.95 0.99
CA ASP A 106 -10.18 -10.28 0.35
C ASP A 106 -11.57 -10.53 -0.26
N LEU A 107 -12.62 -10.14 0.45
CA LEU A 107 -14.00 -10.25 -0.05
C LEU A 107 -14.17 -9.43 -1.34
N ARG A 108 -13.77 -8.15 -1.33
CA ARG A 108 -13.89 -7.27 -2.50
C ARG A 108 -13.10 -7.78 -3.71
N LEU A 109 -11.88 -8.23 -3.50
CA LEU A 109 -11.06 -8.79 -4.59
C LEU A 109 -11.72 -10.02 -5.22
N ARG A 110 -12.31 -10.90 -4.41
CA ARG A 110 -13.04 -12.09 -4.90
C ARG A 110 -14.30 -11.69 -5.65
N GLU A 111 -15.08 -10.74 -5.14
CA GLU A 111 -16.27 -10.24 -5.82
C GLU A 111 -15.94 -9.61 -7.18
N MET A 112 -14.77 -8.97 -7.30
CA MET A 112 -14.27 -8.40 -8.56
C MET A 112 -13.61 -9.45 -9.49
N GLY A 113 -13.49 -10.72 -9.06
CA GLY A 113 -12.81 -11.77 -9.84
C GLY A 113 -11.31 -11.54 -10.00
N VAL A 114 -10.69 -10.82 -9.06
CA VAL A 114 -9.24 -10.52 -9.07
C VAL A 114 -8.46 -11.73 -8.57
N SER A 115 -7.37 -12.04 -9.26
CA SER A 115 -6.43 -13.11 -8.90
C SER A 115 -4.96 -12.67 -8.94
N GLU A 116 -4.68 -11.48 -9.48
CA GLU A 116 -3.35 -10.87 -9.50
C GLU A 116 -3.38 -9.47 -8.88
N LEU A 117 -2.44 -9.19 -7.99
CA LEU A 117 -2.27 -7.89 -7.35
C LEU A 117 -0.96 -7.24 -7.77
N VAL A 118 -1.01 -5.96 -8.09
CA VAL A 118 0.17 -5.11 -8.20
C VAL A 118 0.18 -4.23 -6.95
N LEU A 119 1.22 -4.36 -6.12
CA LEU A 119 1.34 -3.60 -4.87
C LEU A 119 2.34 -2.46 -5.05
N VAL A 120 1.93 -1.26 -4.68
CA VAL A 120 2.76 -0.04 -4.75
C VAL A 120 2.59 0.77 -3.46
N GLY A 121 3.54 1.64 -3.15
CA GLY A 121 3.46 2.56 -1.99
C GLY A 121 4.48 2.26 -0.89
N VAL A 122 4.12 2.49 0.37
CA VAL A 122 5.04 2.52 1.52
C VAL A 122 4.49 1.77 2.75
N CYS A 123 5.34 1.32 3.69
CA CYS A 123 6.78 1.10 3.50
C CYS A 123 7.01 -0.31 2.96
N THR A 124 8.01 -0.45 2.08
CA THR A 124 8.33 -1.74 1.42
C THR A 124 8.46 -2.91 2.39
N ASN A 125 9.16 -2.69 3.51
CA ASN A 125 9.45 -3.72 4.53
C ASN A 125 8.38 -3.86 5.61
N ILE A 126 7.32 -3.06 5.55
CA ILE A 126 6.24 -3.06 6.54
C ILE A 126 4.92 -3.35 5.80
N CYS A 127 4.12 -2.34 5.49
CA CYS A 127 2.77 -2.55 4.98
C CYS A 127 2.76 -3.28 3.62
N VAL A 128 3.69 -2.96 2.72
CA VAL A 128 3.81 -3.66 1.42
C VAL A 128 4.20 -5.12 1.64
N PHE A 129 5.21 -5.39 2.47
CA PHE A 129 5.68 -6.75 2.73
C PHE A 129 4.61 -7.64 3.38
N PHE A 130 3.96 -7.16 4.45
CA PHE A 130 2.93 -7.93 5.13
C PHE A 130 1.68 -8.14 4.26
N THR A 131 1.31 -7.14 3.45
CA THR A 131 0.23 -7.30 2.47
C THR A 131 0.60 -8.31 1.39
N ALA A 132 1.83 -8.29 0.88
CA ALA A 132 2.30 -9.26 -0.10
C ALA A 132 2.31 -10.68 0.45
N ALA A 133 2.77 -10.86 1.70
CA ALA A 133 2.77 -12.15 2.38
C ALA A 133 1.35 -12.71 2.53
N ASP A 134 0.44 -11.91 3.04
CA ASP A 134 -0.97 -12.28 3.21
C ASP A 134 -1.66 -12.59 1.87
N ALA A 135 -1.38 -11.80 0.83
CA ALA A 135 -1.90 -12.04 -0.51
C ALA A 135 -1.43 -13.40 -1.06
N ARG A 136 -0.14 -13.69 -0.93
CA ARG A 136 0.44 -14.97 -1.39
C ARG A 136 -0.14 -16.15 -0.64
N MET A 137 -0.31 -16.05 0.69
CA MET A 137 -0.93 -17.11 1.51
C MET A 137 -2.41 -17.34 1.17
N ARG A 138 -3.09 -16.34 0.59
CA ARG A 138 -4.48 -16.44 0.09
C ARG A 138 -4.59 -16.88 -1.37
N GLY A 139 -3.46 -17.13 -2.04
CA GLY A 139 -3.40 -17.64 -3.41
C GLY A 139 -3.38 -16.59 -4.50
N TYR A 140 -3.26 -15.30 -4.17
CA TYR A 140 -3.09 -14.26 -5.19
C TYR A 140 -1.69 -14.32 -5.82
N ALA A 141 -1.60 -14.11 -7.12
CA ALA A 141 -0.36 -13.74 -7.76
C ALA A 141 -0.02 -12.28 -7.36
N VAL A 142 1.25 -12.01 -7.05
CA VAL A 142 1.66 -10.67 -6.59
C VAL A 142 2.84 -10.18 -7.40
N THR A 143 2.74 -8.95 -7.88
CA THR A 143 3.82 -8.19 -8.52
C THR A 143 4.12 -6.95 -7.69
N VAL A 144 5.40 -6.66 -7.47
CA VAL A 144 5.87 -5.43 -6.82
C VAL A 144 6.90 -4.77 -7.72
N PRO A 145 6.56 -3.64 -8.35
CA PRO A 145 7.55 -2.82 -9.06
C PRO A 145 8.46 -2.13 -8.04
N ARG A 146 9.78 -2.37 -8.17
CA ARG A 146 10.74 -1.84 -7.18
C ARG A 146 10.86 -0.33 -7.16
N ASP A 147 10.54 0.32 -8.27
CA ASP A 147 10.56 1.77 -8.42
C ASP A 147 9.25 2.44 -7.97
N ALA A 148 8.24 1.65 -7.60
CA ALA A 148 6.95 2.11 -7.09
C ALA A 148 6.75 1.83 -5.58
N VAL A 149 7.79 1.35 -4.88
CA VAL A 149 7.77 1.11 -3.44
C VAL A 149 9.00 1.71 -2.77
N ALA A 150 8.85 2.21 -1.57
CA ALA A 150 9.94 2.82 -0.80
C ALA A 150 9.84 2.52 0.69
N SER A 151 10.95 2.77 1.40
CA SER A 151 11.03 2.77 2.85
C SER A 151 12.02 3.82 3.33
N PHE A 152 11.87 4.25 4.57
CA PHE A 152 12.85 5.13 5.25
C PHE A 152 14.18 4.41 5.57
N ASP A 153 14.16 3.06 5.59
CA ASP A 153 15.35 2.22 5.81
C ASP A 153 15.70 1.50 4.50
N THR A 154 16.83 1.90 3.91
CA THR A 154 17.29 1.37 2.61
C THR A 154 17.70 -0.11 2.70
N GLU A 155 18.29 -0.54 3.82
CA GLU A 155 18.68 -1.95 3.98
C GLU A 155 17.46 -2.84 4.19
N ALA A 156 16.51 -2.42 5.03
CA ALA A 156 15.25 -3.11 5.22
C ALA A 156 14.43 -3.17 3.93
N HIS A 157 14.42 -2.10 3.14
CA HIS A 157 13.80 -2.08 1.80
C HIS A 157 14.39 -3.16 0.89
N ARG A 158 15.72 -3.18 0.74
CA ARG A 158 16.42 -4.16 -0.10
C ARG A 158 16.16 -5.59 0.38
N PHE A 159 16.26 -5.82 1.69
CA PHE A 159 16.01 -7.12 2.30
C PHE A 159 14.56 -7.59 2.05
N ALA A 160 13.59 -6.71 2.23
CA ALA A 160 12.17 -7.04 2.01
C ALA A 160 11.88 -7.42 0.55
N LEU A 161 12.43 -6.69 -0.43
CA LEU A 161 12.29 -7.04 -1.84
C LEU A 161 12.87 -8.43 -2.14
N GLU A 162 14.03 -8.75 -1.57
CA GLU A 162 14.65 -10.07 -1.75
C GLU A 162 13.82 -11.18 -1.08
N GLN A 163 13.30 -10.96 0.13
CA GLN A 163 12.42 -11.92 0.80
C GLN A 163 11.10 -12.12 0.04
N MET A 164 10.50 -11.05 -0.45
CA MET A 164 9.30 -11.16 -1.29
C MET A 164 9.55 -12.02 -2.52
N LYS A 165 10.70 -11.84 -3.17
CA LYS A 165 11.07 -12.61 -4.36
C LYS A 165 11.40 -14.07 -4.03
N SER A 166 12.32 -14.31 -3.09
CA SER A 166 12.93 -15.62 -2.86
C SER A 166 12.07 -16.54 -1.98
N VAL A 167 11.29 -15.97 -1.05
CA VAL A 167 10.50 -16.75 -0.07
C VAL A 167 9.02 -16.74 -0.44
N LEU A 168 8.45 -15.58 -0.76
CA LEU A 168 7.02 -15.46 -1.02
C LEU A 168 6.66 -15.74 -2.51
N GLY A 169 7.64 -15.83 -3.41
CA GLY A 169 7.39 -16.00 -4.83
C GLY A 169 6.67 -14.80 -5.48
N VAL A 170 6.90 -13.61 -4.94
CA VAL A 170 6.43 -12.35 -5.52
C VAL A 170 7.28 -11.99 -6.74
N ARG A 171 6.64 -11.54 -7.80
CA ARG A 171 7.35 -11.01 -8.97
C ARG A 171 7.81 -9.58 -8.67
N VAL A 172 9.08 -9.43 -8.32
CA VAL A 172 9.72 -8.11 -8.16
C VAL A 172 10.31 -7.68 -9.49
N VAL A 173 9.86 -6.56 -10.05
CA VAL A 173 10.23 -6.04 -11.37
C VAL A 173 10.82 -4.64 -11.30
#